data_1e417b28eab8ebf1c62a14893962e160
#
_entry.id   1e417b28eab8ebf1c62a14893962e160
#
_cell.length_a   1.000
_cell.length_b   1.000
_cell.length_c   1.000
_cell.angle_alpha   90.00
_cell.angle_beta   90.00
_cell.angle_gamma   90.00
#
_symmetry.space_group_name_H-M   'P 1'
#
loop_
_entity.id
_entity.type
_entity.pdbx_description
1 polymer ?
#
loop_
_entity_poly.entity_id
_entity_poly.type
_entity_poly.pdbx_seq_one_letter_code
_entity_poly.pdbx_strand_id
1 'polypeptide(L)'
;NVSIYSVYNLVINGVKSLLLALTQGFKSVMGDMLARGEVEALNTFFGWTEWMLHTVTILIFGCTGVLIVPFIQVYTKGISDANYNQQLFAILITLANAAHCIRLPYNNLILASGHYKQTRYNYIISIFLNIVISVITVEAWGLIGVSIGTFVSMLYQTIWMAWYVAHNIINRSPKLFCKQCIVDVITVIIAGLMTY
;
A
#
# COMPACT_ATOMS: atom_id res chain seq x y z
N ASN A 1 17.91 0.69 16.60
CA ASN A 1 17.15 0.49 15.35
C ASN A 1 15.65 0.25 15.59
N VAL A 2 15.25 -0.36 16.72
CA VAL A 2 13.83 -0.60 17.04
C VAL A 2 13.10 0.71 17.29
N SER A 3 13.70 1.66 18.02
CA SER A 3 13.13 2.99 18.28
C SER A 3 12.83 3.74 16.98
N ILE A 4 13.78 3.74 16.03
CA ILE A 4 13.61 4.37 14.71
C ILE A 4 12.41 3.76 13.97
N TYR A 5 12.38 2.43 13.87
CA TYR A 5 11.29 1.70 13.21
C TYR A 5 9.93 2.03 13.82
N SER A 6 9.85 2.07 15.15
CA SER A 6 8.60 2.34 15.88
C SER A 6 8.06 3.75 15.63
N VAL A 7 8.93 4.77 15.63
CA VAL A 7 8.53 6.16 15.43
C VAL A 7 8.03 6.39 13.99
N TYR A 8 8.74 5.85 12.99
CA TYR A 8 8.30 5.92 11.59
C TYR A 8 6.98 5.21 11.36
N ASN A 9 6.81 4.00 11.92
CA ASN A 9 5.56 3.27 11.82
C ASN A 9 4.39 3.93 12.54
N LEU A 10 4.63 4.64 13.63
CA LEU A 10 3.57 5.40 14.32
C LEU A 10 2.94 6.42 13.37
N VAL A 11 3.75 7.21 12.67
CA VAL A 11 3.28 8.20 11.70
C VAL A 11 2.55 7.53 10.54
N ILE A 12 3.17 6.52 9.94
CA ILE A 12 2.63 5.82 8.77
C ILE A 12 1.32 5.10 9.10
N ASN A 13 1.22 4.47 10.27
CA ASN A 13 -0.01 3.81 10.68
C ASN A 13 -1.13 4.82 10.98
N GLY A 14 -0.81 6.01 11.50
CA GLY A 14 -1.74 7.11 11.62
C GLY A 14 -2.34 7.51 10.27
N VAL A 15 -1.49 7.75 9.28
CA VAL A 15 -1.89 8.07 7.89
C VAL A 15 -2.69 6.95 7.26
N LYS A 16 -2.24 5.71 7.39
CA LYS A 16 -2.90 4.52 6.85
C LYS A 16 -4.29 4.31 7.47
N SER A 17 -4.47 4.60 8.76
CA SER A 17 -5.77 4.44 9.43
C SER A 17 -6.86 5.34 8.85
N LEU A 18 -6.51 6.51 8.33
CA LEU A 18 -7.44 7.40 7.63
C LEU A 18 -7.99 6.72 6.36
N LEU A 19 -7.11 6.11 5.55
CA LEU A 19 -7.51 5.40 4.34
C LEU A 19 -8.33 4.14 4.65
N LEU A 20 -7.96 3.41 5.70
CA LEU A 20 -8.73 2.25 6.15
C LEU A 20 -10.15 2.65 6.60
N ALA A 21 -10.29 3.77 7.31
CA ALA A 21 -11.60 4.29 7.70
C ALA A 21 -12.49 4.64 6.50
N LEU A 22 -11.92 5.24 5.45
CA LEU A 22 -12.64 5.55 4.21
C LEU A 22 -13.16 4.30 3.48
N THR A 23 -12.49 3.15 3.65
CA THR A 23 -12.82 1.93 2.91
C THR A 23 -13.74 0.96 3.67
N GLN A 24 -14.09 1.24 4.93
CA GLN A 24 -14.85 0.31 5.78
C GLN A 24 -16.20 -0.12 5.20
N GLY A 25 -16.92 0.79 4.52
CA GLY A 25 -18.23 0.50 3.93
C GLY A 25 -18.16 -0.24 2.59
N PHE A 26 -17.04 -0.17 1.87
CA PHE A 26 -16.96 -0.66 0.48
C PHE A 26 -17.18 -2.16 0.35
N LYS A 27 -16.65 -2.94 1.30
CA LYS A 27 -16.83 -4.39 1.31
C LYS A 27 -18.31 -4.79 1.40
N SER A 28 -19.10 -4.10 2.23
CA SER A 28 -20.54 -4.37 2.39
C SER A 28 -21.31 -4.03 1.12
N VAL A 29 -21.05 -2.89 0.51
CA VAL A 29 -21.69 -2.44 -0.74
C VAL A 29 -21.36 -3.40 -1.89
N MET A 30 -20.09 -3.80 -2.04
CA MET A 30 -19.66 -4.78 -3.06
C MET A 30 -20.31 -6.15 -2.82
N GLY A 31 -20.44 -6.58 -1.56
CA GLY A 31 -21.10 -7.82 -1.19
C GLY A 31 -22.59 -7.84 -1.54
N ASP A 32 -23.29 -6.74 -1.31
CA ASP A 32 -24.71 -6.59 -1.65
C ASP A 32 -24.92 -6.63 -3.19
N MET A 33 -24.11 -5.92 -3.95
CA MET A 33 -24.14 -5.94 -5.42
C MET A 33 -23.86 -7.35 -5.98
N LEU A 34 -22.90 -8.07 -5.38
CA LEU A 34 -22.62 -9.47 -5.75
C LEU A 34 -23.80 -10.39 -5.46
N ALA A 35 -24.43 -10.23 -4.29
CA ALA A 35 -25.58 -11.04 -3.90
C ALA A 35 -26.81 -10.81 -4.80
N ARG A 36 -26.96 -9.59 -5.32
CA ARG A 36 -28.05 -9.25 -6.27
C ARG A 36 -27.71 -9.60 -7.73
N GLY A 37 -26.48 -10.01 -8.03
CA GLY A 37 -26.05 -10.28 -9.40
C GLY A 37 -25.87 -9.02 -10.28
N GLU A 38 -25.72 -7.85 -9.68
CA GLU A 38 -25.62 -6.55 -10.37
C GLU A 38 -24.18 -6.31 -10.89
N VAL A 39 -23.74 -7.09 -11.88
CA VAL A 39 -22.35 -7.10 -12.37
C VAL A 39 -21.90 -5.74 -12.93
N GLU A 40 -22.75 -5.05 -13.67
CA GLU A 40 -22.41 -3.74 -14.24
C GLU A 40 -22.27 -2.66 -13.16
N ALA A 41 -23.17 -2.64 -12.18
CA ALA A 41 -23.08 -1.74 -11.03
C ALA A 41 -21.82 -2.00 -10.22
N LEU A 42 -21.50 -3.26 -9.97
CA LEU A 42 -20.27 -3.67 -9.28
C LEU A 42 -19.01 -3.19 -10.02
N ASN A 43 -18.93 -3.40 -11.33
CA ASN A 43 -17.81 -2.97 -12.16
C ASN A 43 -17.62 -1.45 -12.13
N THR A 44 -18.72 -0.72 -12.20
CA THR A 44 -18.71 0.75 -12.14
C THR A 44 -18.29 1.24 -10.77
N PHE A 45 -18.88 0.70 -9.69
CA PHE A 45 -18.53 1.05 -8.32
C PHE A 45 -17.08 0.70 -7.98
N PHE A 46 -16.61 -0.49 -8.42
CA PHE A 46 -15.22 -0.90 -8.24
C PHE A 46 -14.26 0.06 -8.96
N GLY A 47 -14.56 0.45 -10.19
CA GLY A 47 -13.75 1.39 -10.95
C GLY A 47 -13.63 2.76 -10.26
N TRP A 48 -14.73 3.29 -9.72
CA TRP A 48 -14.72 4.53 -8.92
C TRP A 48 -13.89 4.39 -7.64
N THR A 49 -14.07 3.29 -6.93
CA THR A 49 -13.34 2.99 -5.69
C THR A 49 -11.84 2.85 -5.95
N GLU A 50 -11.46 2.14 -7.00
CA GLU A 50 -10.08 1.97 -7.46
C GLU A 50 -9.46 3.34 -7.75
N TRP A 51 -10.08 4.14 -8.61
CA TRP A 51 -9.59 5.46 -8.98
C TRP A 51 -9.46 6.40 -7.77
N MET A 52 -10.48 6.44 -6.93
CA MET A 52 -10.49 7.28 -5.72
C MET A 52 -9.35 6.89 -4.77
N LEU A 53 -9.17 5.58 -4.49
CA LEU A 53 -8.13 5.13 -3.58
C LEU A 53 -6.73 5.34 -4.15
N HIS A 54 -6.50 5.18 -5.45
CA HIS A 54 -5.25 5.55 -6.08
C HIS A 54 -4.95 7.03 -5.87
N THR A 55 -5.89 7.91 -6.24
CA THR A 55 -5.71 9.37 -6.12
C THR A 55 -5.43 9.81 -4.69
N VAL A 56 -6.26 9.37 -3.74
CA VAL A 56 -6.13 9.75 -2.31
C VAL A 56 -4.83 9.18 -1.71
N THR A 57 -4.48 7.94 -2.06
CA THR A 57 -3.24 7.31 -1.59
C THR A 57 -2.01 8.07 -2.07
N ILE A 58 -1.95 8.41 -3.37
CA ILE A 58 -0.82 9.14 -3.94
C ILE A 58 -0.69 10.53 -3.31
N LEU A 59 -1.80 11.24 -3.11
CA LEU A 59 -1.77 12.56 -2.47
C LEU A 59 -1.30 12.46 -1.02
N ILE A 60 -1.89 11.59 -0.22
CA ILE A 60 -1.59 11.48 1.21
C ILE A 60 -0.17 10.93 1.42
N PHE A 61 0.19 9.83 0.76
CA PHE A 61 1.52 9.23 0.92
C PHE A 61 2.61 10.02 0.20
N GLY A 62 2.29 10.76 -0.86
CA GLY A 62 3.20 11.72 -1.47
C GLY A 62 3.59 12.83 -0.49
N CYS A 63 2.61 13.47 0.14
CA CYS A 63 2.86 14.45 1.21
C CYS A 63 3.61 13.81 2.39
N THR A 64 3.20 12.60 2.81
CA THR A 64 3.87 11.90 3.90
C THR A 64 5.34 11.62 3.58
N GLY A 65 5.65 11.18 2.37
CA GLY A 65 7.03 10.88 1.96
C GLY A 65 7.96 12.08 2.04
N VAL A 66 7.46 13.28 1.74
CA VAL A 66 8.23 14.54 1.85
C VAL A 66 8.35 14.99 3.30
N LEU A 67 7.27 14.90 4.09
CA LEU A 67 7.18 15.49 5.42
C LEU A 67 7.62 14.58 6.55
N ILE A 68 7.71 13.26 6.36
CA ILE A 68 7.95 12.31 7.45
C ILE A 68 9.30 12.50 8.12
N VAL A 69 10.37 12.73 7.37
CA VAL A 69 11.72 12.92 7.93
C VAL A 69 11.80 14.20 8.75
N PRO A 70 11.44 15.40 8.21
CA PRO A 70 11.46 16.64 8.99
C PRO A 70 10.50 16.57 10.21
N PHE A 71 9.34 15.95 10.06
CA PHE A 71 8.41 15.75 11.18
C PHE A 71 9.06 14.93 12.31
N ILE A 72 9.70 13.81 11.98
CA ILE A 72 10.35 12.95 12.97
C ILE A 72 11.53 13.66 13.63
N GLN A 73 12.32 14.44 12.89
CA GLN A 73 13.40 15.24 13.46
C GLN A 73 12.90 16.26 14.50
N VAL A 74 11.76 16.89 14.24
CA VAL A 74 11.12 17.80 15.23
C VAL A 74 10.57 17.01 16.42
N TYR A 75 9.89 15.89 16.16
CA TYR A 75 9.27 15.05 17.18
C TYR A 75 10.30 14.43 18.15
N THR A 76 11.47 14.05 17.62
CA THR A 76 12.54 13.43 18.42
C THR A 76 13.59 14.45 18.91
N LYS A 77 13.29 15.75 18.84
CA LYS A 77 14.21 16.79 19.26
C LYS A 77 14.53 16.65 20.76
N GLY A 78 15.82 16.51 21.07
CA GLY A 78 16.31 16.27 22.43
C GLY A 78 16.47 14.81 22.81
N ILE A 79 16.11 13.87 21.93
CA ILE A 79 16.35 12.43 22.11
C ILE A 79 17.64 12.08 21.34
N SER A 80 18.64 11.51 22.02
CA SER A 80 19.96 11.19 21.44
C SER A 80 20.29 9.71 21.44
N ASP A 81 19.29 8.85 21.61
CA ASP A 81 19.45 7.38 21.66
C ASP A 81 19.73 6.74 20.28
N ALA A 82 19.35 7.43 19.19
CA ALA A 82 19.54 6.95 17.82
C ALA A 82 19.57 8.10 16.80
N ASN A 83 20.13 7.82 15.61
CA ASN A 83 20.03 8.74 14.47
C ASN A 83 18.71 8.52 13.74
N TYR A 84 17.75 9.42 13.94
CA TYR A 84 16.43 9.38 13.33
C TYR A 84 16.39 9.93 11.89
N ASN A 85 17.46 10.48 11.35
CA ASN A 85 17.52 10.95 9.96
C ASN A 85 17.77 9.79 8.99
N GLN A 86 16.73 9.04 8.66
CA GLN A 86 16.80 7.82 7.85
C GLN A 86 15.99 7.98 6.55
N GLN A 87 16.49 8.76 5.59
CA GLN A 87 15.77 9.12 4.37
C GLN A 87 15.37 7.91 3.51
N LEU A 88 16.31 7.00 3.21
CA LEU A 88 16.02 5.82 2.39
C LEU A 88 15.01 4.88 3.06
N PHE A 89 15.15 4.68 4.37
CA PHE A 89 14.17 3.92 5.13
C PHE A 89 12.77 4.56 5.07
N ALA A 90 12.70 5.88 5.26
CA ALA A 90 11.46 6.65 5.19
C ALA A 90 10.75 6.47 3.85
N ILE A 91 11.48 6.60 2.74
CA ILE A 91 10.95 6.43 1.39
C ILE A 91 10.41 5.00 1.19
N LEU A 92 11.21 3.98 1.50
CA LEU A 92 10.83 2.58 1.30
C LEU A 92 9.61 2.18 2.10
N ILE A 93 9.54 2.56 3.39
CA ILE A 93 8.40 2.20 4.24
C ILE A 93 7.14 2.97 3.86
N THR A 94 7.28 4.21 3.39
CA THR A 94 6.17 5.01 2.87
C THR A 94 5.62 4.40 1.59
N LEU A 95 6.46 4.03 0.63
CA LEU A 95 6.06 3.35 -0.61
C LEU A 95 5.44 1.98 -0.36
N ALA A 96 5.97 1.21 0.59
CA ALA A 96 5.39 -0.08 0.97
C ALA A 96 3.94 0.07 1.48
N ASN A 97 3.69 1.08 2.32
CA ASN A 97 2.36 1.33 2.84
C ASN A 97 1.42 1.99 1.81
N ALA A 98 1.94 2.80 0.90
CA ALA A 98 1.18 3.27 -0.27
C ALA A 98 0.70 2.09 -1.13
N ALA A 99 1.59 1.14 -1.47
CA ALA A 99 1.22 -0.08 -2.18
C ALA A 99 0.16 -0.91 -1.44
N HIS A 100 0.26 -0.99 -0.10
CA HIS A 100 -0.77 -1.61 0.72
C HIS A 100 -2.13 -0.92 0.59
N CYS A 101 -2.18 0.42 0.58
CA CYS A 101 -3.42 1.17 0.47
C CYS A 101 -4.04 1.07 -0.93
N ILE A 102 -3.22 1.10 -1.99
CA ILE A 102 -3.65 0.83 -3.37
C ILE A 102 -4.31 -0.55 -3.51
N ARG A 103 -3.89 -1.53 -2.72
CA ARG A 103 -4.46 -2.88 -2.71
C ARG A 103 -5.85 -2.99 -2.06
N LEU A 104 -6.27 -2.03 -1.24
CA LEU A 104 -7.50 -2.12 -0.44
C LEU A 104 -8.77 -2.45 -1.25
N PRO A 105 -9.04 -1.84 -2.43
CA PRO A 105 -10.24 -2.16 -3.19
C PRO A 105 -10.26 -3.63 -3.64
N TYR A 106 -9.13 -4.17 -4.07
CA TYR A 106 -9.01 -5.56 -4.50
C TYR A 106 -9.22 -6.52 -3.33
N ASN A 107 -8.61 -6.22 -2.18
CA ASN A 107 -8.78 -7.01 -0.97
C ASN A 107 -10.25 -7.01 -0.50
N ASN A 108 -10.91 -5.86 -0.51
CA ASN A 108 -12.32 -5.73 -0.13
C ASN A 108 -13.23 -6.56 -1.05
N LEU A 109 -12.97 -6.54 -2.36
CA LEU A 109 -13.76 -7.31 -3.32
C LEU A 109 -13.51 -8.82 -3.19
N ILE A 110 -12.27 -9.27 -2.97
CA ILE A 110 -11.93 -10.67 -2.66
C ILE A 110 -12.68 -11.15 -1.42
N LEU A 111 -12.71 -10.32 -0.38
CA LEU A 111 -13.41 -10.64 0.85
C LEU A 111 -14.94 -10.63 0.67
N ALA A 112 -15.48 -9.71 -0.12
CA ALA A 112 -16.90 -9.63 -0.43
C ALA A 112 -17.38 -10.83 -1.27
N SER A 113 -16.55 -11.30 -2.21
CA SER A 113 -16.85 -12.45 -3.08
C SER A 113 -16.61 -13.82 -2.42
N GLY A 114 -16.07 -13.86 -1.20
CA GLY A 114 -15.81 -15.10 -0.48
C GLY A 114 -14.60 -15.90 -0.98
N HIS A 115 -13.72 -15.31 -1.78
CA HIS A 115 -12.56 -15.98 -2.39
C HIS A 115 -11.33 -16.13 -1.45
N TYR A 116 -11.58 -16.37 -0.14
CA TYR A 116 -10.48 -16.46 0.86
C TYR A 116 -9.59 -17.69 0.67
N LYS A 117 -10.20 -18.85 0.30
CA LYS A 117 -9.44 -20.09 0.13
C LYS A 117 -8.45 -20.02 -1.01
N GLN A 118 -8.87 -19.40 -2.11
CA GLN A 118 -8.08 -19.26 -3.33
C GLN A 118 -6.92 -18.28 -3.14
N THR A 119 -7.11 -17.26 -2.30
CA THR A 119 -6.13 -16.17 -2.14
C THR A 119 -5.19 -16.37 -0.95
N ARG A 120 -5.46 -17.31 -0.04
CA ARG A 120 -4.62 -17.52 1.16
C ARG A 120 -3.15 -17.80 0.84
N TYR A 121 -2.87 -18.54 -0.23
CA TYR A 121 -1.49 -18.87 -0.62
C TYR A 121 -0.69 -17.62 -1.01
N ASN A 122 -1.35 -16.61 -1.60
CA ASN A 122 -0.72 -15.34 -1.91
C ASN A 122 -0.21 -14.63 -0.63
N TYR A 123 -0.98 -14.66 0.45
CA TYR A 123 -0.52 -14.09 1.73
C TYR A 123 0.68 -14.85 2.29
N ILE A 124 0.68 -16.18 2.21
CA ILE A 124 1.80 -17.02 2.67
C ILE A 124 3.07 -16.70 1.86
N ILE A 125 2.95 -16.63 0.53
CA ILE A 125 4.07 -16.27 -0.35
C ILE A 125 4.59 -14.87 -0.04
N SER A 126 3.71 -13.90 0.17
CA SER A 126 4.09 -12.53 0.52
C SER A 126 4.86 -12.47 1.84
N ILE A 127 4.41 -13.20 2.86
CA ILE A 127 5.11 -13.29 4.16
C ILE A 127 6.49 -13.94 3.97
N PHE A 128 6.55 -15.04 3.23
CA PHE A 128 7.81 -15.73 2.96
C PHE A 128 8.81 -14.84 2.20
N LEU A 129 8.35 -14.14 1.16
CA LEU A 129 9.17 -13.16 0.43
C LEU A 129 9.70 -12.07 1.35
N ASN A 130 8.85 -11.51 2.22
CA ASN A 130 9.28 -10.50 3.18
C ASN A 130 10.38 -11.02 4.09
N ILE A 131 10.18 -12.20 4.69
CA ILE A 131 11.17 -12.80 5.62
C ILE A 131 12.47 -13.07 4.88
N VAL A 132 12.45 -13.76 3.75
CA VAL A 132 13.66 -14.15 2.99
C VAL A 132 14.45 -12.92 2.56
N ILE A 133 13.79 -11.94 1.94
CA ILE A 133 14.48 -10.73 1.48
C ILE A 133 15.02 -9.94 2.67
N SER A 134 14.24 -9.77 3.75
CA SER A 134 14.67 -9.04 4.93
C SER A 134 15.87 -9.70 5.60
N VAL A 135 15.89 -11.03 5.73
CA VAL A 135 17.02 -11.77 6.33
C VAL A 135 18.29 -11.62 5.49
N ILE A 136 18.18 -11.74 4.16
CA ILE A 136 19.34 -11.62 3.26
C ILE A 136 19.89 -10.18 3.27
N THR A 137 19.03 -9.19 3.35
CA THR A 137 19.45 -7.78 3.20
C THR A 137 19.76 -7.08 4.51
N VAL A 138 19.29 -7.59 5.66
CA VAL A 138 19.50 -6.95 6.96
C VAL A 138 20.98 -6.96 7.38
N GLU A 139 21.74 -7.97 7.04
CA GLU A 139 23.17 -8.04 7.37
C GLU A 139 23.98 -6.94 6.67
N ALA A 140 23.64 -6.64 5.40
CA ALA A 140 24.34 -5.64 4.60
C ALA A 140 23.84 -4.20 4.85
N TRP A 141 22.53 -4.02 5.04
CA TRP A 141 21.87 -2.70 5.03
C TRP A 141 21.03 -2.41 6.28
N GLY A 142 21.05 -3.27 7.29
CA GLY A 142 20.34 -3.05 8.55
C GLY A 142 18.84 -2.77 8.35
N LEU A 143 18.38 -1.64 8.87
CA LEU A 143 16.97 -1.23 8.83
C LEU A 143 16.44 -1.03 7.40
N ILE A 144 17.29 -0.57 6.48
CA ILE A 144 16.94 -0.40 5.07
C ILE A 144 16.64 -1.75 4.44
N GLY A 145 17.42 -2.80 4.77
CA GLY A 145 17.19 -4.15 4.28
C GLY A 145 15.81 -4.69 4.65
N VAL A 146 15.37 -4.48 5.88
CA VAL A 146 14.02 -4.88 6.33
C VAL A 146 12.93 -4.13 5.56
N SER A 147 13.14 -2.85 5.27
CA SER A 147 12.17 -2.07 4.50
C SER A 147 12.09 -2.48 3.03
N ILE A 148 13.21 -2.93 2.43
CA ILE A 148 13.20 -3.50 1.07
C ILE A 148 12.35 -4.77 1.03
N GLY A 149 12.52 -5.69 1.98
CA GLY A 149 11.70 -6.90 2.07
C GLY A 149 10.21 -6.59 2.19
N THR A 150 9.87 -5.62 3.03
CA THR A 150 8.49 -5.14 3.20
C THR A 150 7.94 -4.54 1.90
N PHE A 151 8.70 -3.67 1.23
CA PHE A 151 8.29 -3.03 -0.01
C PHE A 151 8.05 -4.04 -1.13
N VAL A 152 8.99 -4.95 -1.36
CA VAL A 152 8.87 -5.97 -2.41
C VAL A 152 7.68 -6.89 -2.16
N SER A 153 7.48 -7.34 -0.92
CA SER A 153 6.35 -8.21 -0.57
C SER A 153 4.99 -7.52 -0.75
N MET A 154 4.90 -6.23 -0.41
CA MET A 154 3.67 -5.44 -0.60
C MET A 154 3.38 -5.20 -2.08
N LEU A 155 4.40 -4.89 -2.90
CA LEU A 155 4.24 -4.77 -4.35
C LEU A 155 3.76 -6.08 -4.97
N TYR A 156 4.44 -7.19 -4.67
CA TYR A 156 4.03 -8.51 -5.15
C TYR A 156 2.56 -8.78 -4.85
N GLN A 157 2.15 -8.59 -3.60
CA GLN A 157 0.78 -8.86 -3.17
C GLN A 157 -0.24 -7.95 -3.85
N THR A 158 0.10 -6.68 -4.08
CA THR A 158 -0.77 -5.71 -4.76
C THR A 158 -0.98 -6.08 -6.22
N ILE A 159 0.10 -6.38 -6.94
CA ILE A 159 0.05 -6.77 -8.36
C ILE A 159 -0.73 -8.08 -8.52
N TRP A 160 -0.44 -9.08 -7.68
CA TRP A 160 -1.13 -10.37 -7.74
C TRP A 160 -2.64 -10.24 -7.46
N MET A 161 -3.04 -9.47 -6.45
CA MET A 161 -4.46 -9.27 -6.12
C MET A 161 -5.19 -8.51 -7.22
N ALA A 162 -4.58 -7.48 -7.80
CA ALA A 162 -5.15 -6.76 -8.94
C ALA A 162 -5.37 -7.68 -10.14
N TRP A 163 -4.37 -8.51 -10.45
CA TRP A 163 -4.48 -9.52 -11.52
C TRP A 163 -5.57 -10.55 -11.21
N TYR A 164 -5.62 -11.08 -9.98
CA TYR A 164 -6.60 -12.08 -9.56
C TYR A 164 -8.04 -11.56 -9.67
N VAL A 165 -8.31 -10.37 -9.17
CA VAL A 165 -9.63 -9.73 -9.21
C VAL A 165 -10.06 -9.49 -10.65
N ALA A 166 -9.14 -8.99 -11.49
CA ALA A 166 -9.41 -8.71 -12.89
C ALA A 166 -9.85 -9.96 -13.68
N HIS A 167 -9.24 -11.13 -13.41
CA HIS A 167 -9.51 -12.36 -14.16
C HIS A 167 -10.63 -13.23 -13.55
N ASN A 168 -10.77 -13.25 -12.22
CA ASN A 168 -11.62 -14.24 -11.56
C ASN A 168 -12.93 -13.67 -10.98
N ILE A 169 -13.04 -12.35 -10.83
CA ILE A 169 -14.22 -11.75 -10.18
C ILE A 169 -14.95 -10.80 -11.12
N ILE A 170 -14.25 -9.83 -11.72
CA ILE A 170 -14.90 -8.78 -12.51
C ILE A 170 -14.68 -8.91 -14.03
N ASN A 171 -13.92 -9.88 -14.50
CA ASN A 171 -13.61 -10.11 -15.93
C ASN A 171 -13.20 -8.82 -16.66
N ARG A 172 -12.32 -8.02 -16.04
CA ARG A 172 -11.86 -6.72 -16.52
C ARG A 172 -10.42 -6.81 -17.01
N SER A 173 -10.07 -6.01 -18.02
CA SER A 173 -8.68 -5.98 -18.52
C SER A 173 -7.70 -5.47 -17.43
N PRO A 174 -6.63 -6.20 -17.10
CA PRO A 174 -5.62 -5.76 -16.14
C PRO A 174 -4.82 -4.55 -16.61
N LYS A 175 -4.92 -4.19 -17.91
CA LYS A 175 -4.28 -3.00 -18.48
C LYS A 175 -4.73 -1.70 -17.81
N LEU A 176 -5.94 -1.66 -17.25
CA LEU A 176 -6.45 -0.48 -16.55
C LEU A 176 -5.68 -0.23 -15.25
N PHE A 177 -5.38 -1.28 -14.49
CA PHE A 177 -4.51 -1.17 -13.31
C PHE A 177 -3.11 -0.69 -13.68
N CYS A 178 -2.49 -1.27 -14.71
CA CYS A 178 -1.18 -0.83 -15.17
C CYS A 178 -1.17 0.64 -15.60
N LYS A 179 -2.21 1.08 -16.34
CA LYS A 179 -2.36 2.49 -16.74
C LYS A 179 -2.43 3.40 -15.52
N GLN A 180 -3.18 3.01 -14.50
CA GLN A 180 -3.33 3.79 -13.27
C GLN A 180 -2.02 3.88 -12.49
N CYS A 181 -1.30 2.76 -12.33
CA CYS A 181 0.03 2.76 -11.72
C CYS A 181 1.04 3.67 -12.46
N ILE A 182 0.98 3.72 -13.79
CA ILE A 182 1.83 4.63 -14.57
C ILE A 182 1.48 6.11 -14.26
N VAL A 183 0.20 6.45 -14.21
CA VAL A 183 -0.25 7.80 -13.84
C VAL A 183 0.20 8.15 -12.42
N ASP A 184 0.08 7.22 -11.47
CA ASP A 184 0.53 7.39 -10.09
C ASP A 184 2.02 7.71 -10.01
N VAL A 185 2.86 6.93 -10.70
CA VAL A 185 4.32 7.14 -10.74
C VAL A 185 4.67 8.51 -11.34
N ILE A 186 4.03 8.87 -12.47
CA ILE A 186 4.24 10.17 -13.10
C ILE A 186 3.86 11.31 -12.14
N THR A 187 2.72 11.18 -11.46
CA THR A 187 2.23 12.20 -10.50
C THR A 187 3.22 12.37 -9.34
N VAL A 188 3.74 11.28 -8.78
CA VAL A 188 4.74 11.33 -7.70
C VAL A 188 6.04 11.99 -8.17
N ILE A 189 6.51 11.66 -9.39
CA ILE A 189 7.72 12.28 -9.96
C ILE A 189 7.52 13.78 -10.16
N ILE A 190 6.40 14.20 -10.76
CA ILE A 190 6.10 15.61 -10.97
C ILE A 190 6.02 16.36 -9.64
N ALA A 191 5.30 15.81 -8.67
CA ALA A 191 5.20 16.41 -7.33
C ALA A 191 6.57 16.52 -6.65
N GLY A 192 7.42 15.51 -6.77
CA GLY A 192 8.79 15.52 -6.26
C GLY A 192 9.66 16.59 -6.92
N LEU A 193 9.53 16.78 -8.23
CA LEU A 193 10.28 17.82 -8.96
C LEU A 193 9.80 19.25 -8.63
N MET A 194 8.54 19.43 -8.27
CA MET A 194 8.00 20.73 -7.87
C MET A 194 8.33 21.12 -6.43
N THR A 195 8.78 20.18 -5.60
CA THR A 195 9.14 20.43 -4.19
C THR A 195 10.65 20.62 -3.98
N TYR A 196 11.45 20.46 -5.03
CA TYR A 196 12.88 20.75 -5.08
C TYR A 196 13.17 22.08 -5.80
#